data_7801250d766e9066cbd7cd5722288f41
#
_entry.id   7801250d766e9066cbd7cd5722288f41
#
_cell.length_a   1.000
_cell.length_b   1.000
_cell.length_c   1.000
_cell.angle_alpha   90.00
_cell.angle_beta   90.00
_cell.angle_gamma   90.00
#
_symmetry.space_group_name_H-M   'P 1'
#
loop_
_entity.id
_entity.type
_entity.pdbx_description
1 polymer ?
#
loop_
_entity_poly.entity_id
_entity_poly.type
_entity_poly.pdbx_seq_one_letter_code
_entity_poly.pdbx_strand_id
1 'polypeptide(L)'
;MNVHIIGGGNLGASIAIGIAKFTEGNQVTVTRRNTKSILHLEQLGVTVSTDNKHNIQEADIIILTIKPYQVDTVLAEILPVIANKTIASAVSGLSIENLQNKIGATHQAVRIMPNIASQFGASATCIAFQESNKEAAQKVVTLFEGLGTAPIIDEKLMDAATVLAASGTAFALRYIRASMQAGIEIGFDWQTALAISAQTVKGAAEMLLEEKTHPEQLIDRVTTPQGCTIAGLNEMELHGFSSSLIRGIKTSLKQIKG
;
A
#
# COMPACT_ATOMS: atom_id res chain seq x y z
N MET A 1 6.61 -3.58 -19.24
CA MET A 1 6.94 -4.79 -18.45
C MET A 1 5.70 -5.65 -18.30
N ASN A 2 5.88 -6.95 -18.20
CA ASN A 2 4.81 -7.90 -17.92
C ASN A 2 4.77 -8.19 -16.41
N VAL A 3 3.66 -7.86 -15.77
CA VAL A 3 3.47 -8.03 -14.32
C VAL A 3 2.43 -9.11 -14.06
N HIS A 4 2.80 -10.12 -13.28
CA HIS A 4 1.91 -11.21 -12.92
C HIS A 4 1.58 -11.16 -11.43
N ILE A 5 0.32 -10.95 -11.09
CA ILE A 5 -0.15 -10.82 -9.70
C ILE A 5 -0.87 -12.08 -9.28
N ILE A 6 -0.31 -12.79 -8.32
CA ILE A 6 -0.94 -13.98 -7.73
C ILE A 6 -1.67 -13.58 -6.47
N GLY A 7 -3.01 -13.67 -6.52
CA GLY A 7 -3.87 -13.29 -5.42
C GLY A 7 -4.73 -12.05 -5.70
N GLY A 8 -5.69 -12.11 -6.60
CA GLY A 8 -6.64 -11.04 -6.94
C GLY A 8 -7.64 -10.72 -5.80
N GLY A 9 -7.16 -10.57 -4.57
CA GLY A 9 -7.90 -10.00 -3.44
C GLY A 9 -7.96 -8.47 -3.53
N ASN A 10 -8.41 -7.79 -2.45
CA ASN A 10 -8.50 -6.33 -2.43
C ASN A 10 -7.16 -5.66 -2.80
N LEU A 11 -6.05 -6.14 -2.24
CA LEU A 11 -4.73 -5.57 -2.50
C LEU A 11 -4.26 -5.85 -3.92
N GLY A 12 -4.29 -7.12 -4.36
CA GLY A 12 -3.83 -7.48 -5.70
C GLY A 12 -4.64 -6.82 -6.81
N ALA A 13 -5.97 -6.74 -6.65
CA ALA A 13 -6.84 -6.01 -7.56
C ALA A 13 -6.52 -4.51 -7.59
N SER A 14 -6.27 -3.88 -6.42
CA SER A 14 -5.89 -2.46 -6.35
C SER A 14 -4.55 -2.17 -7.05
N ILE A 15 -3.56 -3.06 -6.91
CA ILE A 15 -2.29 -2.96 -7.62
C ILE A 15 -2.52 -3.09 -9.13
N ALA A 16 -3.29 -4.08 -9.57
CA ALA A 16 -3.59 -4.28 -10.98
C ALA A 16 -4.28 -3.06 -11.62
N ILE A 17 -5.29 -2.50 -10.94
CA ILE A 17 -5.97 -1.28 -11.37
C ILE A 17 -4.97 -0.12 -11.48
N GLY A 18 -4.12 0.03 -10.47
CA GLY A 18 -3.11 1.08 -10.45
C GLY A 18 -2.15 0.97 -11.62
N ILE A 19 -1.57 -0.21 -11.86
CA ILE A 19 -0.66 -0.46 -12.97
C ILE A 19 -1.35 -0.14 -14.31
N ALA A 20 -2.56 -0.66 -14.52
CA ALA A 20 -3.30 -0.45 -15.75
C ALA A 20 -3.64 1.03 -16.02
N LYS A 21 -3.80 1.84 -14.98
CA LYS A 21 -4.20 3.26 -15.12
C LYS A 21 -3.04 4.25 -15.14
N PHE A 22 -1.97 3.98 -14.40
CA PHE A 22 -0.95 4.98 -14.09
C PHE A 22 0.44 4.61 -14.60
N THR A 23 0.61 3.41 -15.18
CA THR A 23 1.90 2.99 -15.73
C THR A 23 1.74 2.56 -17.19
N GLU A 24 2.31 3.35 -18.10
CA GLU A 24 2.20 3.07 -19.54
C GLU A 24 3.04 1.86 -19.96
N GLY A 25 2.54 1.12 -20.96
CA GLY A 25 3.28 0.02 -21.60
C GLY A 25 3.45 -1.23 -20.74
N ASN A 26 2.80 -1.32 -19.58
CA ASN A 26 2.81 -2.52 -18.74
C ASN A 26 1.60 -3.40 -19.02
N GLN A 27 1.83 -4.70 -19.17
CA GLN A 27 0.78 -5.71 -19.25
C GLN A 27 0.60 -6.37 -17.88
N VAL A 28 -0.65 -6.59 -17.46
CA VAL A 28 -0.96 -7.14 -16.15
C VAL A 28 -1.79 -8.40 -16.29
N THR A 29 -1.33 -9.47 -15.66
CA THR A 29 -2.15 -10.68 -15.43
C THR A 29 -2.43 -10.80 -13.94
N VAL A 30 -3.69 -11.03 -13.56
CA VAL A 30 -4.10 -11.28 -12.17
C VAL A 30 -4.74 -12.64 -12.05
N THR A 31 -4.30 -13.42 -11.07
CA THR A 31 -4.87 -14.74 -10.84
C THR A 31 -5.60 -14.84 -9.51
N ARG A 32 -6.70 -15.57 -9.51
CA ARG A 32 -7.51 -15.83 -8.32
C ARG A 32 -8.38 -17.08 -8.54
N ARG A 33 -8.52 -17.94 -7.52
CA ARG A 33 -9.35 -19.16 -7.57
C ARG A 33 -10.81 -18.91 -8.00
N ASN A 34 -11.38 -17.78 -7.59
CA ASN A 34 -12.71 -17.33 -8.05
C ASN A 34 -12.59 -15.92 -8.62
N THR A 35 -12.66 -15.81 -9.94
CA THR A 35 -12.44 -14.56 -10.67
C THR A 35 -13.68 -13.66 -10.75
N LYS A 36 -14.88 -14.13 -10.38
CA LYS A 36 -16.13 -13.36 -10.52
C LYS A 36 -16.05 -11.92 -9.98
N SER A 37 -15.36 -11.73 -8.86
CA SER A 37 -15.22 -10.39 -8.22
C SER A 37 -14.18 -9.48 -8.87
N ILE A 38 -13.37 -10.00 -9.81
CA ILE A 38 -12.29 -9.24 -10.48
C ILE A 38 -12.42 -9.22 -12.01
N LEU A 39 -13.47 -9.82 -12.61
CA LEU A 39 -13.71 -9.79 -14.06
C LEU A 39 -13.80 -8.36 -14.62
N HIS A 40 -14.27 -7.41 -13.83
CA HIS A 40 -14.31 -5.99 -14.22
C HIS A 40 -12.93 -5.41 -14.57
N LEU A 41 -11.84 -6.04 -14.15
CA LEU A 41 -10.47 -5.62 -14.48
C LEU A 41 -10.15 -5.81 -15.97
N GLU A 42 -10.83 -6.72 -16.66
CA GLU A 42 -10.65 -6.94 -18.11
C GLU A 42 -11.00 -5.68 -18.92
N GLN A 43 -11.93 -4.86 -18.42
CA GLN A 43 -12.27 -3.56 -19.04
C GLN A 43 -11.11 -2.55 -18.99
N LEU A 44 -10.11 -2.79 -18.14
CA LEU A 44 -8.88 -1.99 -18.03
C LEU A 44 -7.70 -2.63 -18.79
N GLY A 45 -7.94 -3.68 -19.58
CA GLY A 45 -6.89 -4.42 -20.30
C GLY A 45 -6.09 -5.39 -19.42
N VAL A 46 -6.57 -5.70 -18.21
CA VAL A 46 -5.93 -6.68 -17.32
C VAL A 46 -6.40 -8.08 -17.69
N THR A 47 -5.47 -9.00 -17.88
CA THR A 47 -5.78 -10.42 -18.07
C THR A 47 -6.16 -11.06 -16.74
N VAL A 48 -7.32 -11.71 -16.68
CA VAL A 48 -7.82 -12.39 -15.47
C VAL A 48 -7.84 -13.89 -15.67
N SER A 49 -7.26 -14.67 -14.76
CA SER A 49 -7.21 -16.13 -14.84
C SER A 49 -7.43 -16.82 -13.50
N THR A 50 -7.87 -18.07 -13.54
CA THR A 50 -7.90 -18.97 -12.38
C THR A 50 -6.63 -19.80 -12.25
N ASP A 51 -5.81 -19.86 -13.31
CA ASP A 51 -4.55 -20.60 -13.37
C ASP A 51 -3.36 -19.68 -13.08
N ASN A 52 -2.62 -19.94 -12.00
CA ASN A 52 -1.43 -19.17 -11.64
C ASN A 52 -0.30 -19.26 -12.67
N LYS A 53 -0.32 -20.25 -13.55
CA LYS A 53 0.68 -20.43 -14.60
C LYS A 53 0.34 -19.74 -15.92
N HIS A 54 -0.87 -19.17 -16.04
CA HIS A 54 -1.31 -18.49 -17.25
C HIS A 54 -0.40 -17.28 -17.57
N ASN A 55 0.37 -17.36 -18.65
CA ASN A 55 1.33 -16.34 -19.10
C ASN A 55 2.46 -15.99 -18.10
N ILE A 56 2.67 -16.77 -17.05
CA ILE A 56 3.67 -16.45 -16.00
C ILE A 56 5.11 -16.49 -16.52
N GLN A 57 5.37 -17.27 -17.57
CA GLN A 57 6.70 -17.36 -18.19
C GLN A 57 7.13 -16.04 -18.84
N GLU A 58 6.18 -15.21 -19.26
CA GLU A 58 6.40 -13.91 -19.88
C GLU A 58 6.59 -12.79 -18.85
N ALA A 59 6.28 -13.05 -17.58
CA ALA A 59 6.35 -12.04 -16.53
C ALA A 59 7.79 -11.59 -16.28
N ASP A 60 8.00 -10.28 -16.18
CA ASP A 60 9.23 -9.66 -15.65
C ASP A 60 9.20 -9.66 -14.12
N ILE A 61 8.04 -9.38 -13.54
CA ILE A 61 7.80 -9.29 -12.10
C ILE A 61 6.59 -10.15 -11.73
N ILE A 62 6.77 -11.03 -10.74
CA ILE A 62 5.68 -11.80 -10.12
C ILE A 62 5.40 -11.20 -8.74
N ILE A 63 4.18 -10.74 -8.50
CA ILE A 63 3.77 -10.14 -7.23
C ILE A 63 2.90 -11.12 -6.45
N LEU A 64 3.31 -11.45 -5.23
CA LEU A 64 2.55 -12.32 -4.33
C LEU A 64 1.70 -11.48 -3.36
N THR A 65 0.38 -11.52 -3.52
CA THR A 65 -0.61 -10.85 -2.64
C THR A 65 -1.56 -11.87 -2.00
N ILE A 66 -1.00 -13.00 -1.61
CA ILE A 66 -1.69 -14.15 -1.01
C ILE A 66 -1.51 -14.18 0.52
N LYS A 67 -2.21 -15.08 1.19
CA LYS A 67 -2.05 -15.31 2.63
C LYS A 67 -0.80 -16.14 2.94
N PRO A 68 -0.15 -15.98 4.11
CA PRO A 68 1.08 -16.70 4.46
C PRO A 68 0.99 -18.21 4.28
N TYR A 69 -0.11 -18.83 4.68
CA TYR A 69 -0.33 -20.28 4.57
C TYR A 69 -0.45 -20.81 3.13
N GLN A 70 -0.57 -19.93 2.13
CA GLN A 70 -0.67 -20.31 0.72
C GLN A 70 0.68 -20.29 -0.01
N VAL A 71 1.70 -19.68 0.59
CA VAL A 71 2.99 -19.41 -0.07
C VAL A 71 3.62 -20.68 -0.62
N ASP A 72 3.76 -21.72 0.20
CA ASP A 72 4.43 -22.94 -0.20
C ASP A 72 3.68 -23.66 -1.35
N THR A 73 2.36 -23.71 -1.28
CA THR A 73 1.54 -24.31 -2.35
C THR A 73 1.68 -23.57 -3.67
N VAL A 74 1.62 -22.22 -3.61
CA VAL A 74 1.73 -21.38 -4.80
C VAL A 74 3.14 -21.45 -5.40
N LEU A 75 4.19 -21.38 -4.58
CA LEU A 75 5.57 -21.50 -5.06
C LEU A 75 5.83 -22.87 -5.66
N ALA A 76 5.37 -23.97 -5.05
CA ALA A 76 5.50 -25.30 -5.62
C ALA A 76 4.81 -25.44 -6.99
N GLU A 77 3.71 -24.71 -7.21
CA GLU A 77 2.99 -24.70 -8.47
C GLU A 77 3.74 -23.96 -9.58
N ILE A 78 4.32 -22.77 -9.28
CA ILE A 78 4.86 -21.87 -10.31
C ILE A 78 6.36 -22.06 -10.57
N LEU A 79 7.18 -22.39 -9.56
CA LEU A 79 8.64 -22.51 -9.71
C LEU A 79 9.08 -23.49 -10.83
N PRO A 80 8.42 -24.62 -11.05
CA PRO A 80 8.82 -25.53 -12.14
C PRO A 80 8.68 -24.96 -13.56
N VAL A 81 7.91 -23.87 -13.72
CA VAL A 81 7.59 -23.31 -15.04
C VAL A 81 8.15 -21.88 -15.26
N ILE A 82 8.91 -21.35 -14.31
CA ILE A 82 9.54 -20.03 -14.41
C ILE A 82 11.06 -20.12 -14.26
N ALA A 83 11.79 -19.16 -14.81
CA ALA A 83 13.25 -19.05 -14.67
C ALA A 83 13.65 -17.57 -14.60
N ASN A 84 14.63 -17.25 -13.76
CA ASN A 84 15.24 -15.92 -13.65
C ASN A 84 14.21 -14.78 -13.45
N LYS A 85 13.24 -14.96 -12.52
CA LYS A 85 12.20 -13.99 -12.27
C LYS A 85 12.45 -13.16 -11.01
N THR A 86 11.95 -11.91 -11.02
CA THR A 86 11.81 -11.09 -9.82
C THR A 86 10.49 -11.44 -9.13
N ILE A 87 10.57 -11.88 -7.87
CA ILE A 87 9.40 -12.24 -7.06
C ILE A 87 9.26 -11.21 -5.94
N ALA A 88 8.27 -10.33 -6.09
CA ALA A 88 7.93 -9.29 -5.13
C ALA A 88 6.83 -9.78 -4.19
N SER A 89 7.12 -9.90 -2.90
CA SER A 89 6.17 -10.41 -1.90
C SER A 89 5.56 -9.30 -1.06
N ALA A 90 4.23 -9.21 -1.07
CA ALA A 90 3.44 -8.42 -0.13
C ALA A 90 2.88 -9.28 1.02
N VAL A 91 3.41 -10.48 1.21
CA VAL A 91 2.93 -11.44 2.22
C VAL A 91 3.46 -11.03 3.60
N SER A 92 2.55 -10.80 4.54
CA SER A 92 2.91 -10.47 5.92
C SER A 92 3.72 -11.59 6.57
N GLY A 93 4.78 -11.24 7.30
CA GLY A 93 5.62 -12.20 8.03
C GLY A 93 6.58 -13.03 7.18
N LEU A 94 6.58 -12.89 5.84
CA LEU A 94 7.54 -13.58 4.97
C LEU A 94 8.77 -12.69 4.75
N SER A 95 9.90 -13.05 5.38
CA SER A 95 11.16 -12.32 5.22
C SER A 95 11.78 -12.56 3.83
N ILE A 96 12.67 -11.66 3.40
CA ILE A 96 13.42 -11.79 2.15
C ILE A 96 14.26 -13.07 2.17
N GLU A 97 14.92 -13.37 3.28
CA GLU A 97 15.73 -14.59 3.45
C GLU A 97 14.86 -15.85 3.27
N ASN A 98 13.71 -15.91 3.95
CA ASN A 98 12.80 -17.05 3.83
C ASN A 98 12.20 -17.16 2.42
N LEU A 99 11.88 -16.04 1.78
CA LEU A 99 11.42 -16.05 0.40
C LEU A 99 12.54 -16.53 -0.53
N GLN A 100 13.76 -15.98 -0.41
CA GLN A 100 14.91 -16.37 -1.24
C GLN A 100 15.25 -17.85 -1.11
N ASN A 101 15.22 -18.39 0.11
CA ASN A 101 15.44 -19.82 0.35
C ASN A 101 14.37 -20.70 -0.33
N LYS A 102 13.13 -20.23 -0.39
CA LYS A 102 12.04 -20.97 -1.05
C LYS A 102 12.11 -20.92 -2.58
N ILE A 103 12.52 -19.80 -3.15
CA ILE A 103 12.53 -19.60 -4.62
C ILE A 103 13.85 -20.02 -5.27
N GLY A 104 14.90 -20.26 -4.49
CA GLY A 104 16.23 -20.65 -4.98
C GLY A 104 17.04 -19.47 -5.52
N ALA A 105 18.30 -19.75 -5.88
CA ALA A 105 19.27 -18.71 -6.27
C ALA A 105 19.05 -18.12 -7.68
N THR A 106 18.23 -18.76 -8.50
CA THR A 106 17.94 -18.31 -9.87
C THR A 106 16.90 -17.18 -9.93
N HIS A 107 16.18 -16.94 -8.84
CA HIS A 107 15.17 -15.90 -8.74
C HIS A 107 15.61 -14.81 -7.74
N GLN A 108 15.05 -13.60 -7.87
CA GLN A 108 15.36 -12.46 -7.02
C GLN A 108 14.19 -12.15 -6.11
N ALA A 109 14.41 -12.19 -4.79
CA ALA A 109 13.43 -11.85 -3.78
C ALA A 109 13.41 -10.33 -3.51
N VAL A 110 12.23 -9.74 -3.56
CA VAL A 110 11.96 -8.36 -3.12
C VAL A 110 10.78 -8.38 -2.17
N ARG A 111 10.84 -7.67 -1.06
CA ARG A 111 9.71 -7.52 -0.13
C ARG A 111 9.07 -6.16 -0.34
N ILE A 112 7.75 -6.13 -0.46
CA ILE A 112 6.98 -4.91 -0.68
C ILE A 112 5.85 -4.82 0.34
N MET A 113 5.51 -3.59 0.73
CA MET A 113 4.35 -3.33 1.58
C MET A 113 3.55 -2.17 0.99
N PRO A 114 2.70 -2.45 0.00
CA PRO A 114 1.77 -1.49 -0.59
C PRO A 114 0.49 -1.35 0.25
N ASN A 115 -0.38 -0.43 -0.18
CA ASN A 115 -1.73 -0.35 0.32
C ASN A 115 -2.76 -0.23 -0.83
N ILE A 116 -4.04 -0.29 -0.49
CA ILE A 116 -5.13 -0.28 -1.48
C ILE A 116 -5.28 1.05 -2.23
N ALA A 117 -4.63 2.13 -1.80
CA ALA A 117 -4.61 3.40 -2.54
C ALA A 117 -3.80 3.31 -3.84
N SER A 118 -3.09 2.19 -4.09
CA SER A 118 -2.45 1.90 -5.38
C SER A 118 -3.40 2.07 -6.57
N GLN A 119 -4.68 1.71 -6.43
CA GLN A 119 -5.68 1.88 -7.48
C GLN A 119 -5.97 3.34 -7.89
N PHE A 120 -5.48 4.29 -7.08
CA PHE A 120 -5.63 5.74 -7.30
C PHE A 120 -4.30 6.45 -7.55
N GLY A 121 -3.20 5.70 -7.71
CA GLY A 121 -1.86 6.28 -7.84
C GLY A 121 -1.37 7.00 -6.58
N ALA A 122 -1.87 6.62 -5.40
CA ALA A 122 -1.62 7.30 -4.13
C ALA A 122 -1.15 6.35 -3.01
N SER A 123 -0.50 5.24 -3.37
CA SER A 123 0.07 4.31 -2.39
C SER A 123 1.38 4.82 -1.81
N ALA A 124 1.61 4.56 -0.53
CA ALA A 124 2.96 4.51 0.01
C ALA A 124 3.39 3.03 0.06
N THR A 125 4.30 2.62 -0.82
CA THR A 125 4.76 1.24 -0.94
C THR A 125 6.17 1.11 -0.42
N CYS A 126 6.37 0.64 0.81
CA CYS A 126 7.70 0.37 1.33
C CYS A 126 8.32 -0.85 0.67
N ILE A 127 9.61 -0.74 0.27
CA ILE A 127 10.34 -1.79 -0.45
C ILE A 127 11.62 -2.13 0.30
N ALA A 128 11.90 -3.43 0.44
CA ALA A 128 13.16 -3.94 0.98
C ALA A 128 13.70 -5.08 0.10
N PHE A 129 15.03 -5.16 0.00
CA PHE A 129 15.73 -6.18 -0.79
C PHE A 129 17.15 -6.38 -0.25
N GLN A 130 17.78 -7.48 -0.64
CA GLN A 130 19.22 -7.70 -0.42
C GLN A 130 20.03 -7.00 -1.52
N GLU A 131 21.23 -6.51 -1.23
CA GLU A 131 22.07 -5.79 -2.20
C GLU A 131 22.34 -6.61 -3.47
N SER A 132 22.43 -7.93 -3.35
CA SER A 132 22.53 -8.85 -4.50
C SER A 132 21.36 -8.75 -5.48
N ASN A 133 20.20 -8.27 -5.04
CA ASN A 133 18.96 -8.17 -5.83
C ASN A 133 18.62 -6.73 -6.24
N LYS A 134 19.58 -5.80 -6.12
CA LYS A 134 19.38 -4.36 -6.34
C LYS A 134 18.84 -4.02 -7.73
N GLU A 135 19.36 -4.63 -8.78
CA GLU A 135 18.90 -4.40 -10.16
C GLU A 135 17.43 -4.82 -10.33
N ALA A 136 17.08 -6.01 -9.83
CA ALA A 136 15.71 -6.52 -9.85
C ALA A 136 14.77 -5.64 -9.01
N ALA A 137 15.24 -5.21 -7.83
CA ALA A 137 14.50 -4.33 -6.95
C ALA A 137 14.23 -2.95 -7.59
N GLN A 138 15.15 -2.42 -8.38
CA GLN A 138 14.95 -1.14 -9.06
C GLN A 138 13.77 -1.19 -10.05
N LYS A 139 13.55 -2.32 -10.73
CA LYS A 139 12.36 -2.50 -11.59
C LYS A 139 11.06 -2.45 -10.77
N VAL A 140 11.08 -3.06 -9.57
CA VAL A 140 9.95 -3.03 -8.63
C VAL A 140 9.72 -1.61 -8.11
N VAL A 141 10.78 -0.88 -7.73
CA VAL A 141 10.70 0.52 -7.29
C VAL A 141 10.05 1.37 -8.39
N THR A 142 10.57 1.34 -9.60
CA THR A 142 10.03 2.11 -10.74
C THR A 142 8.55 1.79 -11.00
N LEU A 143 8.16 0.51 -10.92
CA LEU A 143 6.76 0.11 -11.05
C LEU A 143 5.87 0.76 -9.99
N PHE A 144 6.30 0.72 -8.72
CA PHE A 144 5.50 1.24 -7.61
C PHE A 144 5.57 2.77 -7.46
N GLU A 145 6.61 3.43 -7.96
CA GLU A 145 6.64 4.90 -8.11
C GLU A 145 5.52 5.42 -9.02
N GLY A 146 5.14 4.65 -10.03
CA GLY A 146 3.95 4.93 -10.83
C GLY A 146 2.62 4.81 -10.08
N LEU A 147 2.62 4.15 -8.91
CA LEU A 147 1.42 3.96 -8.07
C LEU A 147 1.39 4.86 -6.83
N GLY A 148 2.35 5.78 -6.71
CA GLY A 148 2.50 6.70 -5.57
C GLY A 148 3.95 6.86 -5.16
N THR A 149 4.29 6.69 -3.89
CA THR A 149 5.67 6.74 -3.40
C THR A 149 6.19 5.34 -3.08
N ALA A 150 7.48 5.08 -3.37
CA ALA A 150 8.10 3.77 -3.19
C ALA A 150 9.40 3.83 -2.36
N PRO A 151 9.36 4.24 -1.08
CA PRO A 151 10.55 4.36 -0.25
C PRO A 151 11.22 3.00 -0.02
N ILE A 152 12.54 2.97 -0.21
CA ILE A 152 13.38 1.83 0.14
C ILE A 152 13.68 1.92 1.64
N ILE A 153 13.44 0.84 2.37
CA ILE A 153 13.66 0.76 3.81
C ILE A 153 14.48 -0.49 4.19
N ASP A 154 15.07 -0.47 5.37
CA ASP A 154 15.64 -1.68 5.96
C ASP A 154 14.52 -2.69 6.25
N GLU A 155 14.74 -3.97 5.93
CA GLU A 155 13.74 -5.02 6.11
C GLU A 155 13.23 -5.13 7.55
N LYS A 156 14.08 -4.85 8.55
CA LYS A 156 13.67 -4.86 9.98
C LYS A 156 12.54 -3.89 10.30
N LEU A 157 12.32 -2.87 9.45
CA LEU A 157 11.24 -1.89 9.58
C LEU A 157 9.95 -2.30 8.86
N MET A 158 9.93 -3.44 8.16
CA MET A 158 8.79 -3.83 7.32
C MET A 158 7.50 -4.07 8.12
N ASP A 159 7.60 -4.57 9.36
CA ASP A 159 6.42 -4.70 10.24
C ASP A 159 5.89 -3.34 10.68
N ALA A 160 6.79 -2.38 10.97
CA ALA A 160 6.40 -0.99 11.23
C ALA A 160 5.79 -0.33 9.99
N ALA A 161 6.34 -0.58 8.81
CA ALA A 161 5.79 -0.14 7.54
C ALA A 161 4.37 -0.71 7.29
N THR A 162 4.13 -1.97 7.66
CA THR A 162 2.79 -2.59 7.59
C THR A 162 1.78 -1.78 8.40
N VAL A 163 2.15 -1.34 9.61
CA VAL A 163 1.26 -0.53 10.44
C VAL A 163 1.11 0.89 9.89
N LEU A 164 2.20 1.53 9.52
CA LEU A 164 2.17 2.93 9.12
C LEU A 164 1.59 3.15 7.72
N ALA A 165 1.98 2.33 6.74
CA ALA A 165 1.56 2.48 5.35
C ALA A 165 0.24 1.72 5.05
N ALA A 166 0.13 0.44 5.42
CA ALA A 166 -1.06 -0.34 5.08
C ALA A 166 -2.22 -0.08 6.07
N SER A 167 -2.00 -0.26 7.38
CA SER A 167 -3.03 0.02 8.41
C SER A 167 -3.31 1.51 8.56
N GLY A 168 -2.32 2.37 8.28
CA GLY A 168 -2.43 3.83 8.32
C GLY A 168 -3.59 4.38 7.51
N THR A 169 -3.90 3.74 6.37
CA THR A 169 -5.10 4.07 5.57
C THR A 169 -6.38 4.03 6.40
N ALA A 170 -6.53 3.02 7.26
CA ALA A 170 -7.71 2.90 8.13
C ALA A 170 -7.73 3.99 9.21
N PHE A 171 -6.57 4.39 9.75
CA PHE A 171 -6.47 5.46 10.73
C PHE A 171 -6.83 6.82 10.12
N ALA A 172 -6.34 7.11 8.92
CA ALA A 172 -6.70 8.31 8.17
C ALA A 172 -8.21 8.36 7.85
N LEU A 173 -8.79 7.24 7.40
CA LEU A 173 -10.23 7.15 7.18
C LEU A 173 -11.05 7.33 8.47
N ARG A 174 -10.55 6.88 9.63
CA ARG A 174 -11.18 7.11 10.92
C ARG A 174 -11.18 8.59 11.31
N TYR A 175 -10.07 9.30 11.04
CA TYR A 175 -10.01 10.74 11.21
C TYR A 175 -11.05 11.46 10.33
N ILE A 176 -11.08 11.15 9.02
CA ILE A 176 -12.04 11.74 8.06
C ILE A 176 -13.47 11.50 8.53
N ARG A 177 -13.78 10.28 9.02
CA ARG A 177 -15.11 9.98 9.54
C ARG A 177 -15.46 10.80 10.77
N ALA A 178 -14.55 10.99 11.72
CA ALA A 178 -14.78 11.81 12.89
C ALA A 178 -15.01 13.29 12.49
N SER A 179 -14.19 13.79 11.56
CA SER A 179 -14.35 15.15 11.01
C SER A 179 -15.69 15.33 10.31
N MET A 180 -16.13 14.34 9.51
CA MET A 180 -17.46 14.35 8.90
C MET A 180 -18.58 14.42 9.94
N GLN A 181 -18.48 13.62 11.03
CA GLN A 181 -19.48 13.63 12.11
C GLN A 181 -19.56 14.98 12.81
N ALA A 182 -18.40 15.60 13.09
CA ALA A 182 -18.34 16.96 13.63
C ALA A 182 -18.94 17.98 12.65
N GLY A 183 -18.68 17.82 11.34
CA GLY A 183 -19.30 18.64 10.30
C GLY A 183 -20.82 18.63 10.33
N ILE A 184 -21.43 17.44 10.58
CA ILE A 184 -22.88 17.31 10.72
C ILE A 184 -23.36 18.05 12.00
N GLU A 185 -22.64 17.92 13.08
CA GLU A 185 -22.98 18.55 14.36
C GLU A 185 -22.98 20.09 14.27
N ILE A 186 -22.09 20.66 13.44
CA ILE A 186 -22.01 22.10 13.21
C ILE A 186 -22.89 22.61 12.04
N GLY A 187 -23.73 21.73 11.44
CA GLY A 187 -24.83 22.12 10.54
C GLY A 187 -24.69 21.73 9.07
N PHE A 188 -23.66 20.98 8.65
CA PHE A 188 -23.58 20.46 7.28
C PHE A 188 -24.39 19.18 7.09
N ASP A 189 -24.89 18.93 5.88
CA ASP A 189 -25.31 17.59 5.50
C ASP A 189 -24.09 16.64 5.41
N TRP A 190 -24.33 15.33 5.50
CA TRP A 190 -23.24 14.36 5.58
C TRP A 190 -22.39 14.27 4.29
N GLN A 191 -22.99 14.47 3.11
CA GLN A 191 -22.28 14.42 1.83
C GLN A 191 -21.30 15.60 1.72
N THR A 192 -21.77 16.81 2.03
CA THR A 192 -20.95 18.03 2.05
C THR A 192 -19.86 17.94 3.11
N ALA A 193 -20.19 17.50 4.35
CA ALA A 193 -19.22 17.32 5.42
C ALA A 193 -18.11 16.31 5.03
N LEU A 194 -18.47 15.19 4.39
CA LEU A 194 -17.53 14.20 3.90
C LEU A 194 -16.61 14.76 2.82
N ALA A 195 -17.18 15.45 1.82
CA ALA A 195 -16.41 16.01 0.71
C ALA A 195 -15.38 17.04 1.21
N ILE A 196 -15.80 17.96 2.09
CA ILE A 196 -14.91 18.95 2.71
C ILE A 196 -13.81 18.27 3.52
N SER A 197 -14.17 17.34 4.41
CA SER A 197 -13.19 16.66 5.28
C SER A 197 -12.15 15.88 4.48
N ALA A 198 -12.58 15.13 3.46
CA ALA A 198 -11.68 14.35 2.62
C ALA A 198 -10.74 15.26 1.80
N GLN A 199 -11.26 16.34 1.20
CA GLN A 199 -10.45 17.26 0.42
C GLN A 199 -9.46 18.04 1.30
N THR A 200 -9.84 18.41 2.52
CA THR A 200 -8.96 19.10 3.48
C THR A 200 -7.79 18.21 3.89
N VAL A 201 -8.05 16.94 4.20
CA VAL A 201 -6.97 15.97 4.54
C VAL A 201 -6.05 15.75 3.35
N LYS A 202 -6.60 15.61 2.15
CA LYS A 202 -5.81 15.51 0.93
C LYS A 202 -4.89 16.71 0.75
N GLY A 203 -5.43 17.94 0.87
CA GLY A 203 -4.65 19.17 0.75
C GLY A 203 -3.54 19.28 1.80
N ALA A 204 -3.83 18.93 3.05
CA ALA A 204 -2.81 18.92 4.11
C ALA A 204 -1.67 17.93 3.85
N ALA A 205 -2.00 16.74 3.32
CA ALA A 205 -1.00 15.76 2.92
C ALA A 205 -0.16 16.24 1.72
N GLU A 206 -0.79 16.85 0.71
CA GLU A 206 -0.09 17.42 -0.45
C GLU A 206 0.87 18.54 -0.03
N MET A 207 0.48 19.44 0.87
CA MET A 207 1.39 20.46 1.40
C MET A 207 2.66 19.86 2.02
N LEU A 208 2.52 18.79 2.81
CA LEU A 208 3.68 18.11 3.41
C LEU A 208 4.58 17.42 2.38
N LEU A 209 4.00 16.78 1.38
CA LEU A 209 4.74 16.07 0.33
C LEU A 209 5.52 17.03 -0.57
N GLU A 210 4.93 18.19 -0.90
CA GLU A 210 5.55 19.21 -1.75
C GLU A 210 6.59 20.04 -1.00
N GLU A 211 6.22 20.60 0.15
CA GLU A 211 7.10 21.53 0.88
C GLU A 211 8.18 20.81 1.69
N LYS A 212 8.01 19.53 2.04
CA LYS A 212 8.95 18.71 2.81
C LYS A 212 9.36 19.34 4.13
N THR A 213 8.45 20.12 4.73
CA THR A 213 8.64 20.82 6.00
C THR A 213 8.12 19.99 7.17
N HIS A 214 8.48 20.38 8.39
CA HIS A 214 7.92 19.74 9.58
C HIS A 214 6.43 20.08 9.73
N PRO A 215 5.54 19.12 10.08
CA PRO A 215 4.10 19.37 10.20
C PRO A 215 3.72 20.58 11.07
N GLU A 216 4.42 20.80 12.19
CA GLU A 216 4.15 21.92 13.09
C GLU A 216 4.31 23.29 12.40
N GLN A 217 5.24 23.43 11.45
CA GLN A 217 5.41 24.66 10.69
C GLN A 217 4.19 24.97 9.82
N LEU A 218 3.55 23.94 9.28
CA LEU A 218 2.32 24.09 8.52
C LEU A 218 1.10 24.35 9.43
N ILE A 219 1.08 23.74 10.61
CA ILE A 219 0.04 24.00 11.63
C ILE A 219 0.12 25.47 12.08
N ASP A 220 1.31 25.98 12.36
CA ASP A 220 1.50 27.39 12.76
C ASP A 220 1.03 28.35 11.68
N ARG A 221 1.24 28.04 10.38
CA ARG A 221 0.79 28.88 9.26
C ARG A 221 -0.73 29.01 9.14
N VAL A 222 -1.47 28.02 9.60
CA VAL A 222 -2.95 28.03 9.58
C VAL A 222 -3.56 28.40 10.93
N THR A 223 -2.71 28.72 11.91
CA THR A 223 -3.12 29.07 13.27
C THR A 223 -2.88 30.58 13.51
N THR A 224 -3.94 31.32 13.77
CA THR A 224 -3.87 32.76 14.04
C THR A 224 -4.06 33.06 15.53
N PRO A 225 -3.47 34.17 16.05
CA PRO A 225 -3.69 34.58 17.44
C PRO A 225 -5.18 34.73 17.75
N GLN A 226 -5.65 34.12 18.84
CA GLN A 226 -7.07 34.07 19.26
C GLN A 226 -8.03 33.44 18.24
N GLY A 227 -7.52 32.74 17.22
CA GLY A 227 -8.33 32.10 16.19
C GLY A 227 -9.04 30.82 16.69
N CYS A 228 -10.04 30.39 15.94
CA CYS A 228 -10.77 29.15 16.24
C CYS A 228 -9.88 27.90 16.09
N THR A 229 -8.88 27.94 15.22
CA THR A 229 -7.98 26.80 14.96
C THR A 229 -7.20 26.43 16.23
N ILE A 230 -6.55 27.39 16.90
CA ILE A 230 -5.77 27.08 18.11
C ILE A 230 -6.68 26.58 19.24
N ALA A 231 -7.89 27.13 19.39
CA ALA A 231 -8.85 26.66 20.38
C ALA A 231 -9.25 25.19 20.13
N GLY A 232 -9.53 24.85 18.87
CA GLY A 232 -9.83 23.47 18.48
C GLY A 232 -8.68 22.50 18.69
N LEU A 233 -7.44 22.88 18.32
CA LEU A 233 -6.25 22.05 18.53
C LEU A 233 -5.99 21.78 20.02
N ASN A 234 -6.09 22.79 20.87
CA ASN A 234 -5.93 22.62 22.31
C ASN A 234 -6.99 21.68 22.90
N GLU A 235 -8.23 21.80 22.47
CA GLU A 235 -9.32 20.92 22.91
C GLU A 235 -9.10 19.46 22.48
N MET A 236 -8.63 19.24 21.23
CA MET A 236 -8.29 17.90 20.74
C MET A 236 -7.14 17.28 21.53
N GLU A 237 -6.09 18.04 21.85
CA GLU A 237 -4.97 17.56 22.66
C GLU A 237 -5.37 17.30 24.12
N LEU A 238 -6.20 18.14 24.73
CA LEU A 238 -6.75 17.92 26.07
C LEU A 238 -7.48 16.56 26.16
N HIS A 239 -8.17 16.15 25.11
CA HIS A 239 -8.85 14.85 25.01
C HIS A 239 -7.95 13.74 24.45
N GLY A 240 -6.65 13.98 24.28
CA GLY A 240 -5.65 12.94 24.00
C GLY A 240 -5.61 12.50 22.54
N PHE A 241 -5.90 13.35 21.59
CA PHE A 241 -5.89 13.04 20.15
C PHE A 241 -4.58 12.40 19.71
N SER A 242 -3.45 13.10 19.87
CA SER A 242 -2.14 12.58 19.49
C SER A 242 -1.78 11.30 20.25
N SER A 243 -2.04 11.26 21.57
CA SER A 243 -1.70 10.11 22.38
C SER A 243 -2.52 8.87 22.01
N SER A 244 -3.78 9.02 21.62
CA SER A 244 -4.64 7.90 21.20
C SER A 244 -4.17 7.29 19.88
N LEU A 245 -3.80 8.13 18.90
CA LEU A 245 -3.27 7.69 17.61
C LEU A 245 -1.93 6.96 17.78
N ILE A 246 -0.99 7.55 18.55
CA ILE A 246 0.32 6.95 18.84
C ILE A 246 0.15 5.58 19.51
N ARG A 247 -0.72 5.47 20.51
CA ARG A 247 -1.01 4.20 21.18
C ARG A 247 -1.62 3.17 20.24
N GLY A 248 -2.56 3.58 19.38
CA GLY A 248 -3.18 2.70 18.38
C GLY A 248 -2.14 2.10 17.44
N ILE A 249 -1.25 2.93 16.89
CA ILE A 249 -0.14 2.51 16.02
C ILE A 249 0.79 1.53 16.76
N LYS A 250 1.19 1.84 18.00
CA LYS A 250 2.07 0.96 18.80
C LYS A 250 1.39 -0.37 19.14
N THR A 251 0.09 -0.36 19.42
CA THR A 251 -0.68 -1.58 19.69
C THR A 251 -0.78 -2.46 18.46
N SER A 252 -1.04 -1.87 17.29
CA SER A 252 -1.05 -2.60 16.02
C SER A 252 0.29 -3.27 15.72
N LEU A 253 1.41 -2.60 16.01
CA LEU A 253 2.75 -3.19 15.83
C LEU A 253 2.99 -4.37 16.78
N LYS A 254 2.56 -4.26 18.03
CA LYS A 254 2.65 -5.37 18.99
C LYS A 254 1.88 -6.59 18.50
N GLN A 255 0.69 -6.38 17.93
CA GLN A 255 -0.16 -7.46 17.43
C GLN A 255 0.43 -8.18 16.19
N ILE A 256 1.27 -7.52 15.39
CA ILE A 256 1.98 -8.15 14.26
C ILE A 256 3.11 -9.07 14.76
N LYS A 257 3.78 -8.67 15.85
CA LYS A 257 4.94 -9.41 16.39
C LYS A 257 4.55 -10.60 17.26
N GLY A 258 3.29 -10.75 17.63
CA GLY A 258 2.74 -11.83 18.45
C GLY A 258 2.85 -11.52 19.93
#